data_2e1cbf6f9540a024eba92358bedf79f8
#
_entry.id   2e1cbf6f9540a024eba92358bedf79f8
#
_cell.length_a   1.000
_cell.length_b   1.000
_cell.length_c   1.000
_cell.angle_alpha   90.00
_cell.angle_beta   90.00
_cell.angle_gamma   90.00
#
_symmetry.space_group_name_H-M   'P 1'
#
loop_
_entity.id
_entity.type
_entity.pdbx_description
1 polymer ?
#
loop_
_entity_poly.entity_id
_entity_poly.type
_entity_poly.pdbx_seq_one_letter_code
_entity_poly.pdbx_strand_id
1 'polypeptide(L)'
;MRTIQISDITLREAGRGRSAALSFKERVEIARALDRLQVDAVELPPIGDAKSDALSNKTIASVVNYARVSAAAGLTEESVEAAWESVKSARKPSLHILLPASAVQMEYLCHKKAPAMLELTRALVGKARYHT
;
A
#
# COMPACT_ATOMS: atom_id res chain seq x y z
N MET A 1 -13.60 17.42 19.67
CA MET A 1 -13.66 17.69 18.22
C MET A 1 -13.50 16.37 17.49
N ARG A 2 -14.30 16.11 16.46
CA ARG A 2 -14.11 14.94 15.57
C ARG A 2 -13.05 15.29 14.53
N THR A 3 -11.98 14.51 14.45
CA THR A 3 -10.98 14.64 13.40
C THR A 3 -11.34 13.68 12.26
N ILE A 4 -11.37 14.19 11.05
CA ILE A 4 -11.57 13.39 9.83
C ILE A 4 -10.20 13.25 9.16
N GLN A 5 -9.85 12.04 8.74
CA GLN A 5 -8.64 11.76 7.95
C GLN A 5 -9.05 11.39 6.53
N ILE A 6 -8.30 11.88 5.55
CA ILE A 6 -8.51 11.63 4.12
C ILE A 6 -7.34 10.80 3.61
N SER A 7 -7.65 9.58 3.15
CA SER A 7 -6.68 8.73 2.43
C SER A 7 -7.03 8.70 0.96
N ASP A 8 -6.08 9.06 0.11
CA ASP A 8 -6.24 9.00 -1.35
C ASP A 8 -5.72 7.67 -1.89
N ILE A 9 -6.54 7.01 -2.70
CA ILE A 9 -6.25 5.70 -3.29
C ILE A 9 -6.00 5.77 -4.81
N THR A 10 -5.93 6.97 -5.40
CA THR A 10 -5.78 7.15 -6.84
C THR A 10 -4.59 6.37 -7.38
N LEU A 11 -3.44 6.48 -6.74
CA LEU A 11 -2.23 5.80 -7.20
C LEU A 11 -2.29 4.28 -7.00
N ARG A 12 -2.96 3.81 -5.95
CA ARG A 12 -3.17 2.38 -5.72
C ARG A 12 -4.06 1.74 -6.78
N GLU A 13 -5.10 2.44 -7.19
CA GLU A 13 -6.07 1.94 -8.16
C GLU A 13 -5.71 2.27 -9.61
N ALA A 14 -4.73 3.14 -9.84
CA ALA A 14 -4.24 3.47 -11.17
C ALA A 14 -3.71 2.23 -11.90
N GLY A 15 -4.29 1.92 -13.03
CA GLY A 15 -3.97 0.72 -13.80
C GLY A 15 -4.90 -0.47 -13.54
N ARG A 16 -5.84 -0.37 -12.61
CA ARG A 16 -6.94 -1.33 -12.47
C ARG A 16 -8.07 -0.92 -13.40
N GLY A 17 -8.34 -1.72 -14.42
CA GLY A 17 -9.43 -1.47 -15.36
C GLY A 17 -8.98 -1.06 -16.76
N ARG A 18 -9.93 -0.60 -17.60
CA ARG A 18 -9.71 -0.25 -19.00
C ARG A 18 -9.18 1.16 -19.24
N SER A 19 -8.96 1.95 -18.21
CA SER A 19 -8.36 3.29 -18.35
C SER A 19 -6.86 3.16 -18.64
N ALA A 20 -6.33 4.09 -19.44
CA ALA A 20 -4.91 4.13 -19.75
C ALA A 20 -4.08 4.14 -18.49
N ALA A 21 -3.07 3.26 -18.42
CA ALA A 21 -2.17 3.22 -17.30
C ALA A 21 -1.42 4.55 -17.19
N LEU A 22 -1.39 5.12 -15.98
CA LEU A 22 -0.62 6.33 -15.71
C LEU A 22 0.88 6.07 -15.95
N SER A 23 1.51 6.97 -16.67
CA SER A 23 2.96 6.98 -16.81
C SER A 23 3.62 7.26 -15.45
N PHE A 24 4.87 6.90 -15.31
CA PHE A 24 5.63 7.17 -14.08
C PHE A 24 5.66 8.68 -13.74
N LYS A 25 5.83 9.53 -14.73
CA LYS A 25 5.83 10.99 -14.55
C LYS A 25 4.49 11.48 -14.00
N GLU A 26 3.39 11.03 -14.56
CA GLU A 26 2.04 11.39 -14.10
C GLU A 26 1.79 10.94 -12.66
N ARG A 27 2.24 9.74 -12.29
CA ARG A 27 2.14 9.25 -10.91
C ARG A 27 2.88 10.16 -9.93
N VAL A 28 4.09 10.61 -10.27
CA VAL A 28 4.88 11.54 -9.44
C VAL A 28 4.18 12.89 -9.34
N GLU A 29 3.62 13.41 -10.43
CA GLU A 29 2.89 14.68 -10.43
C GLU A 29 1.61 14.61 -9.59
N ILE A 30 0.86 13.51 -9.67
CA ILE A 30 -0.32 13.26 -8.83
C ILE A 30 0.08 13.21 -7.35
N ALA A 31 1.14 12.47 -7.00
CA ALA A 31 1.62 12.39 -5.63
C ALA A 31 1.97 13.78 -5.06
N ARG A 32 2.66 14.61 -5.84
CA ARG A 32 2.98 16.01 -5.45
C ARG A 32 1.73 16.88 -5.30
N ALA A 33 0.73 16.69 -6.17
CA ALA A 33 -0.52 17.43 -6.08
C ALA A 33 -1.30 17.06 -4.82
N LEU A 34 -1.39 15.76 -4.50
CA LEU A 34 -2.03 15.26 -3.27
C LEU A 34 -1.31 15.76 -2.02
N ASP A 35 0.02 15.79 -2.04
CA ASP A 35 0.82 16.30 -0.93
C ASP A 35 0.57 17.81 -0.70
N ARG A 36 0.45 18.60 -1.78
CA ARG A 36 0.08 20.02 -1.71
C ARG A 36 -1.35 20.25 -1.22
N LEU A 37 -2.27 19.35 -1.53
CA LEU A 37 -3.64 19.37 -1.01
C LEU A 37 -3.71 18.98 0.48
N GLN A 38 -2.58 18.53 1.05
CA GLN A 38 -2.47 18.13 2.45
C GLN A 38 -3.45 17.00 2.84
N VAL A 39 -3.64 16.02 1.95
CA VAL A 39 -4.33 14.78 2.33
C VAL A 39 -3.53 14.07 3.43
N ASP A 40 -4.20 13.33 4.31
CA ASP A 40 -3.54 12.67 5.45
C ASP A 40 -2.70 11.47 5.02
N ALA A 41 -3.14 10.75 3.98
CA ALA A 41 -2.43 9.60 3.46
C ALA A 41 -2.57 9.46 1.94
N VAL A 42 -1.52 8.96 1.31
CA VAL A 42 -1.49 8.53 -0.09
C VAL A 42 -1.16 7.05 -0.12
N GLU A 43 -2.02 6.25 -0.75
CA GLU A 43 -1.83 4.81 -0.85
C GLU A 43 -1.19 4.45 -2.19
N LEU A 44 -0.09 3.70 -2.12
CA LEU A 44 0.65 3.21 -3.28
C LEU A 44 0.18 1.81 -3.68
N PRO A 45 0.33 1.43 -4.96
CA PRO A 45 0.00 0.09 -5.42
C PRO A 45 0.85 -0.96 -4.69
N PRO A 46 0.35 -2.21 -4.56
CA PRO A 46 1.15 -3.31 -4.07
C PRO A 46 2.34 -3.54 -5.01
N ILE A 47 3.44 -4.01 -4.45
CA ILE A 47 4.60 -4.41 -5.23
C ILE A 47 4.25 -5.73 -5.92
N GLY A 48 4.30 -5.72 -7.26
CA GLY A 48 4.26 -6.91 -8.07
C GLY A 48 5.66 -7.55 -8.19
N ASP A 49 5.83 -8.42 -9.17
CA ASP A 49 7.10 -9.12 -9.40
C ASP A 49 8.17 -8.23 -10.06
N ALA A 50 7.79 -7.06 -10.54
CA ALA A 50 8.68 -6.17 -11.27
C ALA A 50 9.49 -5.27 -10.32
N LYS A 51 10.81 -5.31 -10.44
CA LYS A 51 11.72 -4.39 -9.72
C LYS A 51 11.37 -2.91 -9.98
N SER A 52 10.76 -2.61 -11.12
CA SER A 52 10.27 -1.28 -11.48
C SER A 52 9.20 -0.75 -10.52
N ASP A 53 8.36 -1.63 -9.96
CA ASP A 53 7.28 -1.23 -9.05
C ASP A 53 7.85 -0.72 -7.74
N ALA A 54 8.82 -1.44 -7.17
CA ALA A 54 9.50 -1.02 -5.96
C ALA A 54 10.23 0.32 -6.14
N LEU A 55 10.91 0.51 -7.29
CA LEU A 55 11.60 1.76 -7.60
C LEU A 55 10.62 2.91 -7.79
N SER A 56 9.51 2.67 -8.47
CA SER A 56 8.43 3.64 -8.66
C SER A 56 7.87 4.11 -7.30
N ASN A 57 7.51 3.17 -6.44
CA ASN A 57 7.00 3.48 -5.11
C ASN A 57 8.04 4.23 -4.26
N LYS A 58 9.30 3.84 -4.30
CA LYS A 58 10.41 4.53 -3.63
C LYS A 58 10.55 5.98 -4.06
N THR A 59 10.48 6.23 -5.37
CA THR A 59 10.58 7.60 -5.90
C THR A 59 9.38 8.44 -5.50
N ILE A 60 8.16 7.89 -5.58
CA ILE A 60 6.95 8.58 -5.13
C ILE A 60 7.05 8.89 -3.63
N ALA A 61 7.48 7.92 -2.82
CA ALA A 61 7.67 8.10 -1.38
C ALA A 61 8.65 9.24 -1.05
N SER A 62 9.67 9.44 -1.88
CA SER A 62 10.68 10.49 -1.66
C SER A 62 10.20 11.91 -1.95
N VAL A 63 9.14 12.08 -2.76
CA VAL A 63 8.62 13.41 -3.14
C VAL A 63 7.43 13.87 -2.30
N VAL A 64 6.88 12.99 -1.46
CA VAL A 64 5.78 13.30 -0.54
C VAL A 64 6.36 13.73 0.81
N ASN A 65 5.97 14.89 1.30
CA ASN A 65 6.52 15.47 2.53
C ASN A 65 5.50 15.59 3.67
N TYR A 66 4.27 15.90 3.36
CA TYR A 66 3.20 16.11 4.34
C TYR A 66 2.41 14.83 4.60
N ALA A 67 1.91 14.19 3.55
CA ALA A 67 1.07 13.02 3.66
C ALA A 67 1.85 11.79 4.18
N ARG A 68 1.16 10.90 4.86
CA ARG A 68 1.65 9.56 5.14
C ARG A 68 1.65 8.75 3.85
N VAL A 69 2.75 8.10 3.54
CA VAL A 69 2.85 7.23 2.36
C VAL A 69 2.63 5.79 2.80
N SER A 70 1.58 5.17 2.30
CA SER A 70 1.20 3.81 2.65
C SER A 70 1.45 2.86 1.49
N ALA A 71 2.24 1.81 1.72
CA ALA A 71 2.40 0.72 0.75
C ALA A 71 1.53 -0.47 1.12
N ALA A 72 0.86 -1.04 0.12
CA ALA A 72 0.05 -2.23 0.29
C ALA A 72 0.93 -3.50 0.31
N ALA A 73 0.75 -4.32 1.32
CA ALA A 73 1.32 -5.66 1.41
C ALA A 73 0.26 -6.73 1.17
N GLY A 74 0.65 -7.82 0.53
CA GLY A 74 -0.21 -8.97 0.28
C GLY A 74 -0.18 -9.99 1.42
N LEU A 75 -0.42 -11.25 1.06
CA LEU A 75 -0.66 -12.35 2.00
C LEU A 75 0.60 -13.12 2.41
N THR A 76 1.80 -12.60 2.15
CA THR A 76 3.06 -13.26 2.49
C THR A 76 3.99 -12.31 3.26
N GLU A 77 4.90 -12.88 4.05
CA GLU A 77 5.90 -12.09 4.78
C GLU A 77 6.84 -11.34 3.81
N GLU A 78 7.19 -11.96 2.69
CA GLU A 78 8.02 -11.35 1.64
C GLU A 78 7.34 -10.11 1.06
N SER A 79 6.01 -10.13 0.90
CA SER A 79 5.25 -8.96 0.43
C SER A 79 5.27 -7.82 1.45
N VAL A 80 5.28 -8.12 2.74
CA VAL A 80 5.42 -7.12 3.81
C VAL A 80 6.80 -6.48 3.75
N GLU A 81 7.86 -7.28 3.60
CA GLU A 81 9.23 -6.79 3.44
C GLU A 81 9.37 -5.90 2.18
N ALA A 82 8.87 -6.37 1.05
CA ALA A 82 8.93 -5.61 -0.21
C ALA A 82 8.18 -4.28 -0.09
N ALA A 83 7.00 -4.28 0.52
CA ALA A 83 6.23 -3.07 0.77
C ALA A 83 6.98 -2.10 1.68
N TRP A 84 7.58 -2.59 2.78
CA TRP A 84 8.39 -1.76 3.68
C TRP A 84 9.59 -1.16 2.97
N GLU A 85 10.38 -1.96 2.26
CA GLU A 85 11.54 -1.50 1.49
C GLU A 85 11.19 -0.40 0.49
N SER A 86 9.95 -0.39 -0.01
CA SER A 86 9.50 0.61 -0.98
C SER A 86 9.14 1.96 -0.35
N VAL A 87 8.82 2.01 0.95
CA VAL A 87 8.36 3.24 1.62
C VAL A 87 9.20 3.67 2.83
N LYS A 88 10.12 2.85 3.31
CA LYS A 88 10.92 3.14 4.53
C LYS A 88 11.68 4.47 4.47
N SER A 89 11.97 4.99 3.28
CA SER A 89 12.62 6.29 3.09
C SER A 89 11.66 7.47 3.06
N ALA A 90 10.35 7.23 3.10
CA ALA A 90 9.37 8.32 3.20
C ALA A 90 9.49 9.05 4.54
N ARG A 91 9.03 10.29 4.59
CA ARG A 91 8.96 11.04 5.85
C ARG A 91 8.03 10.43 6.88
N LYS A 92 6.91 9.88 6.41
CA LYS A 92 5.88 9.23 7.23
C LYS A 92 5.50 7.91 6.56
N PRO A 93 6.35 6.86 6.69
CA PRO A 93 6.05 5.57 6.07
C PRO A 93 4.93 4.85 6.81
N SER A 94 4.18 4.05 6.07
CA SER A 94 3.12 3.20 6.62
C SER A 94 2.97 1.93 5.79
N LEU A 95 2.55 0.86 6.43
CA LEU A 95 2.17 -0.39 5.78
C LEU A 95 0.67 -0.59 5.86
N HIS A 96 0.10 -1.10 4.79
CA HIS A 96 -1.31 -1.44 4.69
C HIS A 96 -1.45 -2.91 4.27
N ILE A 97 -1.90 -3.77 5.18
CA ILE A 97 -2.07 -5.19 4.91
C ILE A 97 -3.50 -5.42 4.42
N LEU A 98 -3.63 -5.90 3.19
CA LEU A 98 -4.91 -6.20 2.55
C LEU A 98 -5.23 -7.69 2.70
N LEU A 99 -6.32 -7.99 3.40
CA LEU A 99 -6.76 -9.35 3.67
C LEU A 99 -8.24 -9.52 3.29
N PRO A 100 -8.61 -10.58 2.58
CA PRO A 100 -10.00 -10.90 2.38
C PRO A 100 -10.65 -11.36 3.69
N ALA A 101 -11.84 -10.83 3.99
CA ALA A 101 -12.57 -11.12 5.22
C ALA A 101 -13.89 -11.86 4.99
N SER A 102 -14.41 -11.90 3.76
CA SER A 102 -15.61 -12.68 3.47
C SER A 102 -15.30 -14.17 3.36
N ALA A 103 -16.23 -15.03 3.79
CA ALA A 103 -16.09 -16.49 3.71
C ALA A 103 -15.76 -16.95 2.28
N VAL A 104 -16.45 -16.36 1.29
CA VAL A 104 -16.25 -16.68 -0.13
C VAL A 104 -14.83 -16.33 -0.58
N GLN A 105 -14.35 -15.12 -0.26
CA GLN A 105 -13.00 -14.70 -0.65
C GLN A 105 -11.91 -15.49 0.09
N MET A 106 -12.10 -15.79 1.36
CA MET A 106 -11.16 -16.61 2.12
C MET A 106 -11.03 -18.01 1.51
N GLU A 107 -12.15 -18.62 1.12
CA GLU A 107 -12.16 -19.96 0.54
C GLU A 107 -11.64 -19.99 -0.89
N TYR A 108 -12.14 -19.11 -1.77
CA TYR A 108 -11.83 -19.18 -3.21
C TYR A 108 -10.53 -18.45 -3.61
N LEU A 109 -10.11 -17.41 -2.89
CA LEU A 109 -8.85 -16.70 -3.19
C LEU A 109 -7.68 -17.19 -2.34
N CYS A 110 -7.92 -17.55 -1.09
CA CYS A 110 -6.86 -17.89 -0.15
C CYS A 110 -6.80 -19.39 0.18
N HIS A 111 -7.82 -20.14 -0.19
CA HIS A 111 -7.98 -21.57 0.17
C HIS A 111 -7.83 -21.80 1.68
N LYS A 112 -8.34 -20.87 2.50
CA LYS A 112 -8.23 -20.84 3.96
C LYS A 112 -9.58 -20.57 4.60
N LYS A 113 -9.77 -21.14 5.79
CA LYS A 113 -10.91 -20.86 6.66
C LYS A 113 -10.55 -19.74 7.66
N ALA A 114 -11.55 -19.16 8.29
CA ALA A 114 -11.38 -18.03 9.21
C ALA A 114 -10.29 -18.20 10.29
N PRO A 115 -10.16 -19.35 10.99
CA PRO A 115 -9.07 -19.53 11.97
C PRO A 115 -7.68 -19.40 11.36
N ALA A 116 -7.45 -20.03 10.19
CA ALA A 116 -6.17 -19.93 9.48
C ALA A 116 -5.90 -18.53 8.95
N MET A 117 -6.93 -17.78 8.55
CA MET A 117 -6.80 -16.37 8.17
C MET A 117 -6.44 -15.48 9.36
N LEU A 118 -6.97 -15.76 10.55
CA LEU A 118 -6.59 -15.03 11.77
C LEU A 118 -5.13 -15.26 12.14
N GLU A 119 -4.65 -16.49 12.07
CA GLU A 119 -3.23 -16.79 12.32
C GLU A 119 -2.32 -16.10 11.28
N LEU A 120 -2.68 -16.14 10.00
CA LEU A 120 -1.96 -15.42 8.96
C LEU A 120 -1.95 -13.91 9.25
N THR A 121 -3.08 -13.35 9.62
CA THR A 121 -3.18 -11.92 9.97
C THR A 121 -2.25 -11.55 11.12
N ARG A 122 -2.22 -12.36 12.18
CA ARG A 122 -1.31 -12.17 13.33
C ARG A 122 0.15 -12.19 12.90
N ALA A 123 0.53 -13.15 12.07
CA ALA A 123 1.90 -13.26 11.57
C ALA A 123 2.30 -12.03 10.75
N LEU A 124 1.46 -11.62 9.77
CA LEU A 124 1.75 -10.47 8.90
C LEU A 124 1.77 -9.14 9.66
N VAL A 125 0.84 -8.94 10.60
CA VAL A 125 0.83 -7.74 11.46
C VAL A 125 2.04 -7.75 12.39
N GLY A 126 2.39 -8.90 12.97
CA GLY A 126 3.59 -9.05 13.79
C GLY A 126 4.86 -8.68 13.00
N LYS A 127 4.96 -9.16 11.77
CA LYS A 127 6.06 -8.82 10.87
C LYS A 127 6.10 -7.33 10.52
N ALA A 128 4.95 -6.73 10.20
CA ALA A 128 4.86 -5.30 9.90
C ALA A 128 5.26 -4.43 11.12
N ARG A 129 4.84 -4.79 12.32
CA ARG A 129 5.19 -4.08 13.56
C ARG A 129 6.68 -4.12 13.90
N TYR A 130 7.43 -5.07 13.37
CA TYR A 130 8.88 -5.10 13.56
C TYR A 130 9.58 -3.92 12.88
N HIS A 131 8.96 -3.34 11.84
CA HIS A 131 9.53 -2.23 11.09
C HIS A 131 9.03 -0.85 11.55
N THR A 132 7.96 -0.81 12.30
CA THR A 132 7.31 0.43 12.79
C THR A 132 7.40 0.53 14.31
#